data_cec89dce823a4ab133df9bd9014b341a
#
_entry.id   cec89dce823a4ab133df9bd9014b341a
#
_cell.length_a   1.000
_cell.length_b   1.000
_cell.length_c   1.000
_cell.angle_alpha   90.00
_cell.angle_beta   90.00
_cell.angle_gamma   90.00
#
_symmetry.space_group_name_H-M   'P 1'
#
loop_
_entity.id
_entity.type
_entity.pdbx_description
1 polymer ?
#
loop_
_entity_poly.entity_id
_entity_poly.type
_entity_poly.pdbx_seq_one_letter_code
_entity_poly.pdbx_strand_id
1 'polypeptide(L)'
;MGTTHEQYPVAGAGLGLRRALLNQLMENPPEDVDFMEVAPENWIDVGGVLGKKFRYFTERYPFVIHGLSLSIGSPAPLNEDLVRDIKGFMKEHDIRMYSEHLSYTSDDGQLYDLMPMPFTEAAVTWVANRVKRVQDILE
;
A
#
# COMPACT_ATOMS: atom_id res chain seq x y z
N MET A 1 -19.12 -6.39 24.62
CA MET A 1 -18.39 -5.31 23.89
C MET A 1 -17.22 -5.98 23.18
N GLY A 2 -17.31 -6.18 21.86
CA GLY A 2 -16.20 -6.69 21.05
C GLY A 2 -15.05 -5.72 21.12
N THR A 3 -13.85 -6.23 21.27
CA THR A 3 -12.64 -5.42 21.32
C THR A 3 -12.44 -4.78 19.96
N THR A 4 -11.99 -3.52 19.92
CA THR A 4 -11.72 -2.72 18.71
C THR A 4 -10.79 -3.41 17.70
N HIS A 5 -10.15 -4.52 18.06
CA HIS A 5 -9.27 -5.32 17.22
C HIS A 5 -9.98 -6.11 16.10
N GLU A 6 -11.28 -6.41 16.24
CA GLU A 6 -12.04 -7.11 15.18
C GLU A 6 -12.42 -6.22 13.99
N GLN A 7 -12.29 -4.89 14.12
CA GLN A 7 -12.63 -3.93 13.06
C GLN A 7 -11.50 -3.66 12.06
N TYR A 8 -10.26 -3.99 12.40
CA TYR A 8 -9.09 -3.67 11.56
C TYR A 8 -8.39 -4.94 11.12
N PRO A 9 -7.90 -5.00 9.87
CA PRO A 9 -7.22 -6.19 9.33
C PRO A 9 -5.90 -6.51 10.02
N VAL A 10 -5.29 -5.53 10.70
CA VAL A 10 -4.05 -5.68 11.46
C VAL A 10 -4.09 -4.88 12.76
N ALA A 11 -3.34 -5.33 13.78
CA ALA A 11 -3.17 -4.64 15.05
C ALA A 11 -1.79 -4.99 15.63
N GLY A 12 -1.27 -4.17 16.54
CA GLY A 12 0.01 -4.40 17.20
C GLY A 12 1.16 -3.64 16.54
N ALA A 13 2.36 -4.21 16.58
CA ALA A 13 3.59 -3.62 16.06
C ALA A 13 3.90 -4.14 14.65
N GLY A 14 4.09 -3.25 13.70
CA GLY A 14 4.41 -3.58 12.32
C GLY A 14 5.86 -3.29 11.94
N LEU A 15 6.38 -4.03 10.96
CA LEU A 15 7.71 -3.86 10.39
C LEU A 15 7.63 -3.56 8.89
N GLY A 16 8.24 -2.45 8.46
CA GLY A 16 8.45 -2.19 7.03
C GLY A 16 9.43 -3.19 6.43
N LEU A 17 8.94 -4.12 5.59
CA LEU A 17 9.77 -5.12 4.96
C LEU A 17 10.57 -4.50 3.81
N ARG A 18 11.90 -4.52 3.95
CA ARG A 18 12.84 -4.01 2.95
C ARG A 18 13.60 -5.15 2.28
N ARG A 19 13.88 -5.01 0.97
CA ARG A 19 14.63 -6.04 0.21
C ARG A 19 15.97 -6.40 0.85
N ALA A 20 16.66 -5.42 1.43
CA ALA A 20 17.94 -5.64 2.11
C ALA A 20 17.84 -6.52 3.36
N LEU A 21 16.66 -6.60 3.98
CA LEU A 21 16.43 -7.36 5.21
C LEU A 21 15.97 -8.80 4.96
N LEU A 22 15.54 -9.16 3.74
CA LEU A 22 14.89 -10.43 3.45
C LEU A 22 15.70 -11.65 3.94
N ASN A 23 16.98 -11.70 3.61
CA ASN A 23 17.82 -12.86 4.00
C ASN A 23 17.96 -12.97 5.51
N GLN A 24 18.26 -11.87 6.18
CA GLN A 24 18.41 -11.82 7.63
C GLN A 24 17.11 -12.21 8.36
N LEU A 25 15.97 -11.71 7.89
CA LEU A 25 14.67 -12.00 8.47
C LEU A 25 14.19 -13.42 8.15
N MET A 26 14.65 -14.03 7.06
CA MET A 26 14.39 -15.45 6.77
C MET A 26 15.21 -16.39 7.66
N GLU A 27 16.46 -16.01 7.97
CA GLU A 27 17.33 -16.77 8.88
C GLU A 27 16.87 -16.65 10.33
N ASN A 28 16.36 -15.47 10.72
CA ASN A 28 15.87 -15.18 12.07
C ASN A 28 14.50 -14.48 11.96
N PRO A 29 13.40 -15.25 11.75
CA PRO A 29 12.06 -14.66 11.67
C PRO A 29 11.69 -13.92 12.94
N PRO A 30 11.20 -12.65 12.86
CA PRO A 30 10.86 -11.88 14.03
C PRO A 30 9.60 -12.45 14.71
N GLU A 31 9.67 -12.67 16.02
CA GLU A 31 8.54 -13.18 16.82
C GLU A 31 7.69 -12.03 17.40
N ASP A 32 8.27 -10.84 17.55
CA ASP A 32 7.62 -9.65 18.15
C ASP A 32 7.01 -8.71 17.08
N VAL A 33 6.75 -9.21 15.87
CA VAL A 33 6.15 -8.44 14.77
C VAL A 33 4.77 -9.02 14.45
N ASP A 34 3.74 -8.20 14.60
CA ASP A 34 2.35 -8.60 14.37
C ASP A 34 1.95 -8.52 12.89
N PHE A 35 2.54 -7.61 12.14
CA PHE A 35 2.30 -7.46 10.69
C PHE A 35 3.50 -6.82 9.98
N MET A 36 3.50 -6.89 8.66
CA MET A 36 4.50 -6.23 7.83
C MET A 36 3.88 -5.23 6.87
N GLU A 37 4.67 -4.25 6.44
CA GLU A 37 4.28 -3.22 5.47
C GLU A 37 5.22 -3.20 4.29
N VAL A 38 4.67 -3.01 3.08
CA VAL A 38 5.45 -2.76 1.86
C VAL A 38 4.76 -1.72 0.98
N ALA A 39 5.55 -1.05 0.14
CA ALA A 39 5.02 -0.28 -0.98
C ALA A 39 4.72 -1.24 -2.15
N PRO A 40 3.47 -1.30 -2.64
CA PRO A 40 3.08 -2.25 -3.68
C PRO A 40 3.87 -2.04 -4.98
N GLU A 41 4.22 -0.81 -5.33
CA GLU A 41 4.98 -0.47 -6.52
C GLU A 41 6.36 -1.15 -6.58
N ASN A 42 6.90 -1.52 -5.44
CA ASN A 42 8.19 -2.23 -5.36
C ASN A 42 8.07 -3.75 -5.55
N TRP A 43 6.84 -4.29 -5.55
CA TRP A 43 6.62 -5.73 -5.51
C TRP A 43 5.65 -6.26 -6.57
N ILE A 44 4.81 -5.40 -7.16
CA ILE A 44 3.97 -5.76 -8.32
C ILE A 44 4.88 -6.28 -9.44
N ASP A 45 4.50 -7.39 -10.05
CA ASP A 45 5.22 -8.08 -11.12
C ASP A 45 6.63 -8.59 -10.75
N VAL A 46 6.97 -8.62 -9.47
CA VAL A 46 8.26 -9.16 -9.01
C VAL A 46 8.16 -10.69 -8.87
N GLY A 47 8.78 -11.40 -9.79
CA GLY A 47 8.86 -12.86 -9.81
C GLY A 47 10.22 -13.42 -9.39
N GLY A 48 10.47 -14.66 -9.78
CA GLY A 48 11.75 -15.36 -9.57
C GLY A 48 12.11 -15.56 -8.10
N VAL A 49 13.40 -15.48 -7.79
CA VAL A 49 13.91 -15.70 -6.42
C VAL A 49 13.37 -14.65 -5.46
N LEU A 50 13.30 -13.38 -5.88
CA LEU A 50 12.85 -12.30 -5.04
C LEU A 50 11.35 -12.41 -4.72
N GLY A 51 10.52 -12.76 -5.71
CA GLY A 51 9.09 -13.03 -5.50
C GLY A 51 8.85 -14.21 -4.55
N LYS A 52 9.66 -15.28 -4.65
CA LYS A 52 9.60 -16.42 -3.72
C LYS A 52 9.92 -16.01 -2.28
N LYS A 53 10.94 -15.16 -2.09
CA LYS A 53 11.28 -14.62 -0.77
C LYS A 53 10.17 -13.76 -0.21
N PHE A 54 9.55 -12.91 -1.03
CA PHE A 54 8.41 -12.10 -0.61
C PHE A 54 7.23 -13.00 -0.18
N ARG A 55 6.89 -14.00 -0.97
CA ARG A 55 5.82 -14.97 -0.64
C ARG A 55 6.08 -15.70 0.67
N TYR A 56 7.34 -16.03 0.99
CA TYR A 56 7.70 -16.61 2.29
C TYR A 56 7.17 -15.77 3.46
N PHE A 57 7.21 -14.43 3.35
CA PHE A 57 6.72 -13.53 4.39
C PHE A 57 5.19 -13.36 4.33
N THR A 58 4.60 -13.19 3.16
CA THR A 58 3.15 -12.99 3.03
C THR A 58 2.34 -14.24 3.45
N GLU A 59 2.93 -15.42 3.42
CA GLU A 59 2.33 -16.65 3.93
C GLU A 59 2.45 -16.81 5.47
N ARG A 60 3.25 -15.98 6.14
CA ARG A 60 3.56 -16.09 7.57
C ARG A 60 3.08 -14.92 8.40
N TYR A 61 3.02 -13.76 7.81
CA TYR A 61 2.65 -12.52 8.49
C TYR A 61 1.48 -11.85 7.76
N PRO A 62 0.53 -11.23 8.50
CA PRO A 62 -0.39 -10.28 7.91
C PRO A 62 0.38 -9.12 7.26
N PHE A 63 -0.14 -8.60 6.15
CA PHE A 63 0.46 -7.47 5.45
C PHE A 63 -0.52 -6.32 5.30
N VAL A 64 0.03 -5.12 5.33
CA VAL A 64 -0.58 -3.91 4.83
C VAL A 64 0.28 -3.35 3.70
N ILE A 65 -0.33 -2.62 2.79
CA ILE A 65 0.40 -1.91 1.74
C ILE A 65 0.17 -0.42 1.84
N HIS A 66 1.25 0.34 1.65
CA HIS A 66 1.25 1.79 1.63
C HIS A 66 1.84 2.28 0.31
N GLY A 67 0.97 2.83 -0.55
CA GLY A 67 1.35 3.30 -1.88
C GLY A 67 2.15 4.59 -1.84
N LEU A 68 2.94 4.80 -2.89
CA LEU A 68 3.86 5.93 -3.03
C LEU A 68 3.53 6.83 -4.22
N SER A 69 2.88 6.30 -5.26
CA SER A 69 2.87 6.92 -6.58
C SER A 69 1.48 7.12 -7.20
N LEU A 70 0.40 6.78 -6.52
CA LEU A 70 -0.95 6.99 -7.05
C LEU A 70 -1.27 8.48 -7.25
N SER A 71 -0.64 9.35 -6.46
CA SER A 71 -0.82 10.80 -6.58
C SER A 71 -2.30 11.21 -6.52
N ILE A 72 -2.98 10.78 -5.45
CA ILE A 72 -4.44 10.91 -5.32
C ILE A 72 -4.91 12.37 -5.37
N GLY A 73 -4.05 13.30 -4.98
CA GLY A 73 -4.32 14.73 -5.02
C GLY A 73 -4.03 15.41 -6.36
N SER A 74 -3.46 14.71 -7.33
CA SER A 74 -3.09 15.29 -8.64
C SER A 74 -4.29 15.86 -9.38
N PRO A 75 -4.12 16.96 -10.13
CA PRO A 75 -5.10 17.42 -11.10
C PRO A 75 -5.20 16.51 -12.34
N ALA A 76 -4.17 15.70 -12.63
CA ALA A 76 -4.17 14.74 -13.72
C ALA A 76 -5.21 13.62 -13.52
N PRO A 77 -5.63 12.89 -14.57
CA PRO A 77 -6.49 11.73 -14.43
C PRO A 77 -5.94 10.69 -13.44
N LEU A 78 -6.82 10.03 -12.69
CA LEU A 78 -6.43 8.96 -11.79
C LEU A 78 -5.83 7.79 -12.59
N ASN A 79 -4.67 7.29 -12.14
CA ASN A 79 -4.08 6.10 -12.73
C ASN A 79 -4.84 4.84 -12.28
N GLU A 80 -5.95 4.54 -12.96
CA GLU A 80 -6.79 3.38 -12.63
C GLU A 80 -6.10 2.05 -12.93
N ASP A 81 -5.14 2.02 -13.85
CA ASP A 81 -4.40 0.79 -14.14
C ASP A 81 -3.52 0.40 -12.97
N LEU A 82 -2.83 1.36 -12.34
CA LEU A 82 -2.11 1.11 -11.09
C LEU A 82 -3.04 0.60 -9.98
N VAL A 83 -4.26 1.15 -9.86
CA VAL A 83 -5.22 0.68 -8.86
C VAL A 83 -5.65 -0.77 -9.15
N ARG A 84 -5.82 -1.16 -10.40
CA ARG A 84 -6.13 -2.55 -10.79
C ARG A 84 -4.96 -3.49 -10.51
N ASP A 85 -3.74 -3.06 -10.76
CA ASP A 85 -2.52 -3.83 -10.42
C ASP A 85 -2.41 -4.03 -8.91
N ILE A 86 -2.67 -2.98 -8.13
CA ILE A 86 -2.73 -3.06 -6.66
C ILE A 86 -3.82 -4.05 -6.22
N LYS A 87 -5.02 -4.01 -6.81
CA LYS A 87 -6.08 -5.00 -6.52
C LYS A 87 -5.60 -6.44 -6.78
N GLY A 88 -4.96 -6.68 -7.91
CA GLY A 88 -4.39 -7.98 -8.26
C GLY A 88 -3.36 -8.45 -7.23
N PHE A 89 -2.45 -7.56 -6.84
CA PHE A 89 -1.43 -7.81 -5.84
C PHE A 89 -2.03 -8.11 -4.45
N MET A 90 -3.03 -7.33 -4.02
CA MET A 90 -3.74 -7.56 -2.76
C MET A 90 -4.40 -8.94 -2.74
N LYS A 91 -5.06 -9.32 -3.83
CA LYS A 91 -5.71 -10.63 -3.98
C LYS A 91 -4.70 -11.78 -3.98
N GLU A 92 -3.58 -11.61 -4.67
CA GLU A 92 -2.52 -12.64 -4.76
C GLU A 92 -1.91 -12.96 -3.40
N HIS A 93 -1.77 -11.96 -2.52
CA HIS A 93 -1.09 -12.06 -1.24
C HIS A 93 -2.02 -12.02 -0.01
N ASP A 94 -3.34 -12.09 -0.21
CA ASP A 94 -4.38 -11.97 0.83
C ASP A 94 -4.23 -10.70 1.70
N ILE A 95 -3.91 -9.58 1.07
CA ILE A 95 -3.76 -8.28 1.73
C ILE A 95 -5.09 -7.54 1.71
N ARG A 96 -5.53 -7.04 2.86
CA ARG A 96 -6.86 -6.43 3.04
C ARG A 96 -6.83 -4.94 3.31
N MET A 97 -5.65 -4.35 3.42
CA MET A 97 -5.50 -2.93 3.74
C MET A 97 -4.52 -2.27 2.78
N TYR A 98 -5.00 -1.23 2.11
CA TYR A 98 -4.22 -0.31 1.29
C TYR A 98 -4.38 1.11 1.80
N SER A 99 -3.28 1.80 1.92
CA SER A 99 -3.24 3.23 2.21
C SER A 99 -2.38 3.97 1.19
N GLU A 100 -2.58 5.28 1.08
CA GLU A 100 -1.85 6.12 0.15
C GLU A 100 -1.57 7.48 0.77
N HIS A 101 -0.58 8.20 0.27
CA HIS A 101 -0.29 9.56 0.67
C HIS A 101 -1.39 10.53 0.22
N LEU A 102 -1.85 11.37 1.13
CA LEU A 102 -2.73 12.49 0.82
C LEU A 102 -1.91 13.65 0.24
N SER A 103 -1.47 13.47 -1.00
CA SER A 103 -0.53 14.37 -1.67
C SER A 103 -0.66 14.27 -3.18
N TYR A 104 0.12 15.06 -3.91
CA TYR A 104 0.35 14.86 -5.33
C TYR A 104 1.85 14.77 -5.63
N THR A 105 2.20 13.89 -6.59
CA THR A 105 3.56 13.68 -7.06
C THR A 105 3.67 13.83 -8.57
N SER A 106 2.55 14.00 -9.26
CA SER A 106 2.48 14.07 -10.71
C SER A 106 1.39 15.03 -11.19
N ASP A 107 1.61 15.60 -12.35
CA ASP A 107 0.66 16.31 -13.20
C ASP A 107 1.02 15.93 -14.65
N ASP A 108 1.55 16.82 -15.47
CA ASP A 108 2.12 16.51 -16.81
C ASP A 108 3.52 15.88 -16.73
N GLY A 109 4.05 15.67 -15.53
CA GLY A 109 5.33 15.06 -15.23
C GLY A 109 5.30 14.46 -13.84
N GLN A 110 6.40 13.83 -13.44
CA GLN A 110 6.55 13.23 -12.12
C GLN A 110 7.52 14.05 -11.26
N LEU A 111 7.08 14.37 -10.05
CA LEU A 111 7.90 14.93 -9.00
C LEU A 111 8.48 13.81 -8.14
N TYR A 112 9.67 14.01 -7.59
CA TYR A 112 10.29 13.07 -6.66
C TYR A 112 9.85 13.29 -5.21
N ASP A 113 9.15 14.42 -4.94
CA ASP A 113 8.69 14.80 -3.61
C ASP A 113 7.15 14.74 -3.52
N LEU A 114 6.67 14.45 -2.31
CA LEU A 114 5.26 14.49 -1.98
C LEU A 114 4.84 15.95 -1.75
N MET A 115 4.03 16.50 -2.63
CA MET A 115 3.53 17.86 -2.50
C MET A 115 2.25 17.88 -1.66
N PRO A 116 2.12 18.80 -0.70
CA PRO A 116 0.96 18.88 0.17
C PRO A 116 -0.28 19.35 -0.59
N MET A 117 -1.45 18.83 -0.18
CA MET A 117 -2.73 19.30 -0.68
C MET A 117 -3.10 20.67 -0.08
N PRO A 118 -3.74 21.58 -0.85
CA PRO A 118 -4.28 22.80 -0.30
C PRO A 118 -5.47 22.51 0.64
N PHE A 119 -5.56 23.25 1.75
CA PHE A 119 -6.67 23.13 2.71
C PHE A 119 -7.89 23.94 2.23
N THR A 120 -8.61 23.43 1.24
CA THR A 120 -9.80 24.06 0.66
C THR A 120 -10.93 23.04 0.50
N GLU A 121 -12.19 23.52 0.53
CA GLU A 121 -13.36 22.68 0.26
C GLU A 121 -13.32 22.01 -1.13
N ALA A 122 -12.77 22.70 -2.12
CA ALA A 122 -12.58 22.15 -3.46
C ALA A 122 -11.61 20.95 -3.44
N ALA A 123 -10.50 21.04 -2.71
CA ALA A 123 -9.55 19.94 -2.56
C ALA A 123 -10.17 18.74 -1.83
N VAL A 124 -10.96 18.98 -0.78
CA VAL A 124 -11.69 17.92 -0.07
C VAL A 124 -12.64 17.20 -1.02
N THR A 125 -13.45 17.91 -1.76
CA THR A 125 -14.39 17.33 -2.73
C THR A 125 -13.67 16.55 -3.82
N TRP A 126 -12.59 17.12 -4.36
CA TRP A 126 -11.77 16.48 -5.38
C TRP A 126 -11.20 15.14 -4.91
N VAL A 127 -10.52 15.15 -3.78
CA VAL A 127 -9.89 13.94 -3.23
C VAL A 127 -10.93 12.91 -2.81
N ALA A 128 -12.02 13.32 -2.16
CA ALA A 128 -13.08 12.39 -1.75
C ALA A 128 -13.67 11.60 -2.93
N ASN A 129 -13.89 12.27 -4.07
CA ASN A 129 -14.38 11.59 -5.28
C ASN A 129 -13.35 10.58 -5.83
N ARG A 130 -12.06 10.91 -5.77
CA ARG A 130 -11.00 10.02 -6.22
C ARG A 130 -10.83 8.82 -5.26
N VAL A 131 -10.92 9.05 -3.95
CA VAL A 131 -10.91 7.96 -2.95
C VAL A 131 -12.07 6.99 -3.19
N LYS A 132 -13.29 7.49 -3.40
CA LYS A 132 -14.45 6.65 -3.74
C LYS A 132 -14.19 5.83 -5.00
N ARG A 133 -13.61 6.45 -6.03
CA ARG A 133 -13.29 5.73 -7.28
C ARG A 133 -12.27 4.63 -7.05
N VAL A 134 -11.24 4.88 -6.23
CA VAL A 134 -10.27 3.84 -5.85
C VAL A 134 -10.97 2.70 -5.10
N GLN A 135 -11.81 3.02 -4.13
CA GLN A 135 -12.58 2.03 -3.37
C GLN A 135 -13.47 1.18 -4.29
N ASP A 136 -14.21 1.81 -5.23
CA ASP A 136 -15.05 1.10 -6.21
C ASP A 136 -14.24 0.10 -7.07
N ILE A 137 -12.98 0.41 -7.38
CA ILE A 137 -12.12 -0.49 -8.16
C ILE A 137 -11.60 -1.63 -7.28
N LEU A 138 -11.25 -1.35 -6.02
CA LEU A 138 -10.68 -2.33 -5.09
C LEU A 138 -11.71 -3.36 -4.58
N GLU A 139 -12.98 -2.98 -4.50
CA GLU A 139 -14.10 -3.89 -4.17
C GLU A 139 -14.31 -4.96 -5.26
#